data_69a01e506aec82c57e260a69a5098706
#
_entry.id   69a01e506aec82c57e260a69a5098706
#
_cell.length_a   1.000
_cell.length_b   1.000
_cell.length_c   1.000
_cell.angle_alpha   90.00
_cell.angle_beta   90.00
_cell.angle_gamma   90.00
#
_symmetry.space_group_name_H-M   'P 1'
#
loop_
_entity.id
_entity.type
_entity.pdbx_description
1 polymer ?
#
loop_
_entity_poly.entity_id
_entity_poly.type
_entity_poly.pdbx_seq_one_letter_code
_entity_poly.pdbx_strand_id
1 'polypeptide(L)'
;MPVWEIVLRYALLLAVLALMIGPFLWQLSTSLKGPHENIFSSPPSFLPSSPTFHNYERVADTIPVWDYAFNSLKVAAANVVTNCVGATLAGYALARLRYRGRRAATIVFVLAMLVPVEGIIIAQFTTMRELGLNNTLIGVLLPACVSAFNVLLMRNAFLNLPYEIEEAAFVDGANVWQRFLRIALPAVKGTLAVVAIFAFMGAWDDFLWPLIVLSDPDRFTLTIGLNYLHGTFANDERLVAAGTVIAVLPLIVLFACLQRYFFRGVGEGAVKG
;
A
#
# COMPACT_ATOMS: atom_id res chain seq x y z
N MET A 1 -28.61 27.36 2.09
CA MET A 1 -27.61 27.34 3.18
C MET A 1 -27.15 28.77 3.40
N PRO A 2 -27.10 29.29 4.64
CA PRO A 2 -26.58 30.61 4.91
C PRO A 2 -25.07 30.69 4.60
N VAL A 3 -24.63 31.86 4.19
CA VAL A 3 -23.22 32.08 3.71
C VAL A 3 -22.19 31.71 4.78
N TRP A 4 -22.46 31.94 6.04
CA TRP A 4 -21.55 31.59 7.15
C TRP A 4 -21.32 30.08 7.30
N GLU A 5 -22.31 29.21 7.01
CA GLU A 5 -22.13 27.73 7.00
C GLU A 5 -21.18 27.31 5.87
N ILE A 6 -21.28 27.93 4.71
CA ILE A 6 -20.41 27.68 3.58
C ILE A 6 -18.97 28.08 3.94
N VAL A 7 -18.80 29.28 4.50
CA VAL A 7 -17.48 29.79 4.92
C VAL A 7 -16.88 28.87 5.99
N LEU A 8 -17.66 28.47 6.99
CA LEU A 8 -17.19 27.56 8.05
C LEU A 8 -16.77 26.19 7.50
N ARG A 9 -17.52 25.61 6.57
CA ARG A 9 -17.17 24.35 5.91
C ARG A 9 -15.86 24.44 5.15
N TYR A 10 -15.68 25.50 4.33
CA TYR A 10 -14.43 25.68 3.60
C TYR A 10 -13.25 25.96 4.53
N ALA A 11 -13.44 26.73 5.59
CA ALA A 11 -12.41 26.97 6.60
C ALA A 11 -11.97 25.67 7.29
N LEU A 12 -12.94 24.82 7.69
CA LEU A 12 -12.65 23.51 8.27
C LEU A 12 -11.93 22.58 7.27
N LEU A 13 -12.39 22.55 6.01
CA LEU A 13 -11.74 21.75 4.98
C LEU A 13 -10.29 22.20 4.72
N LEU A 14 -10.04 23.51 4.66
CA LEU A 14 -8.69 24.05 4.49
C LEU A 14 -7.81 23.78 5.72
N ALA A 15 -8.36 23.86 6.93
CA ALA A 15 -7.64 23.54 8.15
C ALA A 15 -7.24 22.05 8.19
N VAL A 16 -8.16 21.14 7.85
CA VAL A 16 -7.88 19.69 7.75
C VAL A 16 -6.86 19.44 6.65
N LEU A 17 -7.00 20.07 5.50
CA LEU A 17 -6.04 19.96 4.39
C LEU A 17 -4.64 20.40 4.81
N ALA A 18 -4.53 21.57 5.46
CA ALA A 18 -3.26 22.09 5.95
C ALA A 18 -2.62 21.16 7.00
N LEU A 19 -3.42 20.61 7.91
CA LEU A 19 -2.96 19.66 8.91
C LEU A 19 -2.45 18.35 8.28
N MET A 20 -3.13 17.85 7.25
CA MET A 20 -2.78 16.60 6.58
C MET A 20 -1.58 16.75 5.63
N ILE A 21 -1.52 17.83 4.86
CA ILE A 21 -0.46 18.03 3.85
C ILE A 21 0.74 18.78 4.45
N GLY A 22 0.54 19.58 5.47
CA GLY A 22 1.57 20.41 6.10
C GLY A 22 2.87 19.67 6.42
N PRO A 23 2.83 18.53 7.12
CA PRO A 23 4.03 17.74 7.42
C PRO A 23 4.80 17.30 6.17
N PHE A 24 4.10 16.91 5.11
CA PHE A 24 4.74 16.50 3.84
C PHE A 24 5.38 17.69 3.12
N LEU A 25 4.72 18.83 3.12
CA LEU A 25 5.29 20.07 2.56
C LEU A 25 6.51 20.55 3.37
N TRP A 26 6.48 20.36 4.69
CA TRP A 26 7.62 20.63 5.55
C TRP A 26 8.80 19.72 5.21
N GLN A 27 8.58 18.41 5.07
CA GLN A 27 9.62 17.46 4.68
C GLN A 27 10.19 17.82 3.29
N LEU A 28 9.34 18.11 2.32
CA LEU A 28 9.77 18.52 0.99
C LEU A 28 10.58 19.83 1.06
N SER A 29 10.14 20.81 1.81
CA SER A 29 10.89 22.05 2.02
C SER A 29 12.25 21.79 2.67
N THR A 30 12.25 20.99 3.75
CA THR A 30 13.48 20.65 4.49
C THR A 30 14.49 19.89 3.64
N SER A 31 14.01 18.97 2.78
CA SER A 31 14.87 18.22 1.86
C SER A 31 15.62 19.10 0.84
N LEU A 32 15.08 20.28 0.54
CA LEU A 32 15.65 21.23 -0.40
C LEU A 32 16.50 22.32 0.25
N LYS A 33 16.58 22.38 1.59
CA LYS A 33 17.40 23.38 2.31
C LYS A 33 18.88 23.12 2.16
N GLY A 34 19.63 24.21 1.95
CA GLY A 34 21.09 24.18 1.82
C GLY A 34 21.81 23.83 3.15
N PRO A 35 23.09 23.44 3.10
CA PRO A 35 23.85 22.98 4.27
C PRO A 35 24.03 24.06 5.35
N HIS A 36 24.00 25.32 4.98
CA HIS A 36 24.18 26.46 5.92
C HIS A 36 22.85 27.05 6.41
N GLU A 37 21.71 26.54 5.95
CA GLU A 37 20.41 27.03 6.35
C GLU A 37 20.01 26.44 7.70
N ASN A 38 19.61 27.28 8.66
CA ASN A 38 19.20 26.83 9.99
C ASN A 38 17.76 26.28 9.92
N ILE A 39 17.60 24.95 10.05
CA ILE A 39 16.29 24.28 10.07
C ILE A 39 15.52 24.56 11.35
N PHE A 40 16.21 24.84 12.45
CA PHE A 40 15.63 25.11 13.77
C PHE A 40 15.56 26.61 14.10
N SER A 41 15.53 27.48 13.08
CA SER A 41 15.35 28.92 13.28
C SER A 41 14.01 29.22 13.97
N SER A 42 13.96 30.26 14.77
CA SER A 42 12.72 30.74 15.40
C SER A 42 12.44 32.18 14.91
N PRO A 43 11.37 32.40 14.14
CA PRO A 43 10.40 31.44 13.62
C PRO A 43 11.00 30.50 12.56
N PRO A 44 10.45 29.27 12.39
CA PRO A 44 10.94 28.34 11.40
C PRO A 44 10.74 28.88 9.98
N SER A 45 11.79 28.84 9.15
CA SER A 45 11.65 29.16 7.72
C SER A 45 10.93 28.02 7.01
N PHE A 46 9.73 28.28 6.47
CA PHE A 46 8.98 27.27 5.74
C PHE A 46 9.53 27.02 4.33
N LEU A 47 10.01 28.07 3.66
CA LEU A 47 10.60 27.98 2.33
C LEU A 47 12.12 27.96 2.42
N PRO A 48 12.82 27.16 1.60
CA PRO A 48 14.28 27.19 1.53
C PRO A 48 14.74 28.54 0.95
N SER A 49 15.77 29.13 1.56
CA SER A 49 16.36 30.40 1.10
C SER A 49 17.20 30.22 -0.16
N SER A 50 17.84 29.05 -0.30
CA SER A 50 18.59 28.64 -1.49
C SER A 50 18.32 27.16 -1.81
N PRO A 51 17.26 26.86 -2.59
CA PRO A 51 16.90 25.47 -2.89
C PRO A 51 18.03 24.70 -3.56
N THR A 52 18.30 23.49 -3.08
CA THR A 52 19.34 22.60 -3.63
C THR A 52 18.89 21.14 -3.61
N PHE A 53 19.38 20.37 -4.58
CA PHE A 53 19.19 18.92 -4.61
C PHE A 53 20.35 18.14 -3.96
N HIS A 54 21.32 18.84 -3.38
CA HIS A 54 22.51 18.24 -2.77
C HIS A 54 22.18 17.18 -1.70
N ASN A 55 21.08 17.33 -0.94
CA ASN A 55 20.70 16.35 0.05
C ASN A 55 20.26 15.01 -0.56
N TYR A 56 19.72 15.02 -1.78
CA TYR A 56 19.38 13.79 -2.51
C TYR A 56 20.63 13.06 -3.03
N GLU A 57 21.65 13.82 -3.47
CA GLU A 57 22.95 13.25 -3.82
C GLU A 57 23.59 12.60 -2.60
N ARG A 58 23.60 13.29 -1.46
CA ARG A 58 24.10 12.77 -0.18
C ARG A 58 23.38 11.50 0.27
N VAL A 59 22.07 11.38 0.08
CA VAL A 59 21.35 10.14 0.37
C VAL A 59 21.90 8.99 -0.49
N ALA A 60 22.09 9.23 -1.79
CA ALA A 60 22.61 8.22 -2.71
C ALA A 60 24.07 7.84 -2.42
N ASP A 61 24.88 8.78 -1.92
CA ASP A 61 26.27 8.53 -1.51
C ASP A 61 26.36 7.80 -0.15
N THR A 62 25.31 7.92 0.69
CA THR A 62 25.30 7.36 2.04
C THR A 62 24.76 5.93 2.08
N ILE A 63 23.71 5.67 1.31
CA ILE A 63 23.09 4.34 1.17
C ILE A 63 22.81 4.06 -0.31
N PRO A 64 22.82 2.80 -0.74
CA PRO A 64 22.45 2.40 -2.11
C PRO A 64 20.92 2.53 -2.29
N VAL A 65 20.41 3.77 -2.18
CA VAL A 65 18.96 4.08 -2.12
C VAL A 65 18.19 3.55 -3.32
N TRP A 66 18.79 3.55 -4.49
CA TRP A 66 18.15 3.08 -5.73
C TRP A 66 18.04 1.56 -5.78
N ASP A 67 19.04 0.82 -5.26
CA ASP A 67 18.98 -0.64 -5.15
C ASP A 67 17.91 -1.05 -4.14
N TYR A 68 17.84 -0.36 -3.01
CA TYR A 68 16.82 -0.57 -1.99
C TYR A 68 15.41 -0.24 -2.51
N ALA A 69 15.27 0.88 -3.23
CA ALA A 69 14.01 1.23 -3.89
C ALA A 69 13.59 0.17 -4.92
N PHE A 70 14.55 -0.36 -5.68
CA PHE A 70 14.29 -1.41 -6.67
C PHE A 70 13.92 -2.75 -6.00
N ASN A 71 14.55 -3.11 -4.88
CA ASN A 71 14.16 -4.29 -4.10
C ASN A 71 12.74 -4.13 -3.54
N SER A 72 12.41 -2.96 -2.95
CA SER A 72 11.04 -2.66 -2.51
C SER A 72 10.04 -2.72 -3.66
N LEU A 73 10.39 -2.19 -4.83
CA LEU A 73 9.52 -2.23 -6.01
C LEU A 73 9.26 -3.66 -6.50
N LYS A 74 10.29 -4.53 -6.49
CA LYS A 74 10.14 -5.96 -6.83
C LYS A 74 9.15 -6.65 -5.89
N VAL A 75 9.31 -6.45 -4.57
CA VAL A 75 8.44 -7.04 -3.56
C VAL A 75 7.02 -6.50 -3.70
N ALA A 76 6.86 -5.17 -3.81
CA ALA A 76 5.55 -4.54 -3.94
C ALA A 76 4.83 -4.95 -5.23
N ALA A 77 5.52 -4.99 -6.38
CA ALA A 77 4.94 -5.43 -7.64
C ALA A 77 4.52 -6.91 -7.60
N ALA A 78 5.35 -7.78 -7.03
CA ALA A 78 5.01 -9.19 -6.84
C ALA A 78 3.82 -9.35 -5.90
N ASN A 79 3.77 -8.56 -4.81
CA ASN A 79 2.66 -8.58 -3.85
C ASN A 79 1.35 -8.11 -4.49
N VAL A 80 1.38 -7.10 -5.35
CA VAL A 80 0.20 -6.66 -6.14
C VAL A 80 -0.30 -7.80 -7.02
N VAL A 81 0.58 -8.46 -7.76
CA VAL A 81 0.18 -9.55 -8.66
C VAL A 81 -0.42 -10.71 -7.88
N THR A 82 0.26 -11.18 -6.82
CA THR A 82 -0.20 -12.32 -6.03
C THR A 82 -1.50 -12.04 -5.28
N ASN A 83 -1.65 -10.84 -4.70
CA ASN A 83 -2.91 -10.43 -4.06
C ASN A 83 -4.04 -10.24 -5.08
N CYS A 84 -3.82 -9.57 -6.21
CA CYS A 84 -4.85 -9.40 -7.23
C CYS A 84 -5.35 -10.76 -7.75
N VAL A 85 -4.45 -11.68 -8.04
CA VAL A 85 -4.82 -13.03 -8.50
C VAL A 85 -5.47 -13.83 -7.38
N GLY A 86 -4.81 -13.96 -6.23
CA GLY A 86 -5.26 -14.78 -5.12
C GLY A 86 -6.58 -14.29 -4.52
N ALA A 87 -6.68 -12.98 -4.24
CA ALA A 87 -7.91 -12.40 -3.68
C ALA A 87 -9.08 -12.46 -4.65
N THR A 88 -8.84 -12.30 -5.94
CA THR A 88 -9.90 -12.36 -6.94
C THR A 88 -10.43 -13.78 -7.10
N LEU A 89 -9.55 -14.78 -7.20
CA LEU A 89 -9.94 -16.18 -7.31
C LEU A 89 -10.65 -16.68 -6.05
N ALA A 90 -10.06 -16.43 -4.88
CA ALA A 90 -10.65 -16.82 -3.60
C ALA A 90 -11.96 -16.05 -3.34
N GLY A 91 -11.99 -14.74 -3.57
CA GLY A 91 -13.18 -13.91 -3.43
C GLY A 91 -14.33 -14.38 -4.30
N TYR A 92 -14.07 -14.71 -5.58
CA TYR A 92 -15.08 -15.25 -6.49
C TYR A 92 -15.58 -16.62 -6.02
N ALA A 93 -14.68 -17.53 -5.64
CA ALA A 93 -15.06 -18.83 -5.12
C ALA A 93 -15.96 -18.71 -3.87
N LEU A 94 -15.60 -17.83 -2.93
CA LEU A 94 -16.36 -17.56 -1.71
C LEU A 94 -17.69 -16.84 -1.95
N ALA A 95 -17.84 -16.09 -3.06
CA ALA A 95 -19.06 -15.35 -3.38
C ALA A 95 -20.03 -16.14 -4.24
N ARG A 96 -19.54 -16.80 -5.29
CA ARG A 96 -20.34 -17.29 -6.42
C ARG A 96 -20.40 -18.81 -6.53
N LEU A 97 -19.34 -19.53 -6.15
CA LEU A 97 -19.34 -20.97 -6.27
C LEU A 97 -20.12 -21.64 -5.16
N ARG A 98 -20.84 -22.70 -5.50
CA ARG A 98 -21.59 -23.54 -4.56
C ARG A 98 -20.74 -24.79 -4.25
N TYR A 99 -20.14 -24.84 -3.06
CA TYR A 99 -19.39 -26.01 -2.59
C TYR A 99 -19.58 -26.23 -1.10
N ARG A 100 -19.32 -27.48 -0.65
CA ARG A 100 -19.36 -27.82 0.78
C ARG A 100 -18.20 -27.11 1.50
N GLY A 101 -18.50 -26.48 2.65
CA GLY A 101 -17.47 -25.78 3.43
C GLY A 101 -17.28 -24.29 3.09
N ARG A 102 -17.99 -23.71 2.11
CA ARG A 102 -17.87 -22.29 1.75
C ARG A 102 -18.02 -21.34 2.97
N ARG A 103 -18.99 -21.64 3.85
CA ARG A 103 -19.21 -20.83 5.06
C ARG A 103 -18.04 -20.94 6.03
N ALA A 104 -17.51 -22.15 6.24
CA ALA A 104 -16.34 -22.36 7.08
C ALA A 104 -15.10 -21.66 6.51
N ALA A 105 -14.84 -21.78 5.20
CA ALA A 105 -13.75 -21.06 4.54
C ALA A 105 -13.88 -19.53 4.73
N THR A 106 -15.09 -18.96 4.59
CA THR A 106 -15.30 -17.52 4.85
C THR A 106 -14.97 -17.17 6.30
N ILE A 107 -15.39 -17.99 7.26
CA ILE A 107 -15.10 -17.76 8.69
C ILE A 107 -13.59 -17.81 8.94
N VAL A 108 -12.84 -18.73 8.31
CA VAL A 108 -11.38 -18.80 8.45
C VAL A 108 -10.71 -17.49 7.99
N PHE A 109 -11.12 -16.93 6.84
CA PHE A 109 -10.58 -15.62 6.41
C PHE A 109 -10.93 -14.48 7.38
N VAL A 110 -12.15 -14.48 7.95
CA VAL A 110 -12.53 -13.48 8.96
C VAL A 110 -11.69 -13.64 10.23
N LEU A 111 -11.51 -14.87 10.71
CA LEU A 111 -10.69 -15.14 11.89
C LEU A 111 -9.21 -14.80 11.66
N ALA A 112 -8.69 -15.07 10.46
CA ALA A 112 -7.32 -14.71 10.10
C ALA A 112 -7.05 -13.20 10.22
N MET A 113 -8.03 -12.34 9.98
CA MET A 113 -7.89 -10.89 10.16
C MET A 113 -7.82 -10.45 11.64
N LEU A 114 -8.29 -11.29 12.55
CA LEU A 114 -8.25 -10.98 14.00
C LEU A 114 -6.91 -11.34 14.64
N VAL A 115 -6.08 -12.10 13.94
CA VAL A 115 -4.74 -12.47 14.43
C VAL A 115 -3.77 -11.30 14.15
N PRO A 116 -3.20 -10.67 15.20
CA PRO A 116 -2.21 -9.62 14.99
C PRO A 116 -0.93 -10.23 14.40
N VAL A 117 -0.45 -9.66 13.31
CA VAL A 117 0.73 -10.18 12.57
C VAL A 117 1.97 -10.18 13.46
N GLU A 118 2.11 -9.18 14.31
CA GLU A 118 3.22 -9.05 15.24
C GLU A 118 3.25 -10.20 16.27
N GLY A 119 2.08 -10.74 16.63
CA GLY A 119 1.97 -11.86 17.56
C GLY A 119 2.48 -13.18 17.02
N ILE A 120 2.54 -13.34 15.69
CA ILE A 120 3.00 -14.58 15.03
C ILE A 120 4.37 -14.43 14.33
N ILE A 121 5.02 -13.28 14.47
CA ILE A 121 6.22 -12.92 13.71
C ILE A 121 7.38 -13.91 13.92
N ILE A 122 7.56 -14.43 15.14
CA ILE A 122 8.58 -15.42 15.46
C ILE A 122 8.29 -16.75 14.75
N ALA A 123 7.03 -17.19 14.76
CA ALA A 123 6.62 -18.40 14.07
C ALA A 123 6.78 -18.27 12.54
N GLN A 124 6.43 -17.10 11.99
CA GLN A 124 6.68 -16.81 10.57
C GLN A 124 8.16 -16.87 10.22
N PHE A 125 9.02 -16.25 11.03
CA PHE A 125 10.48 -16.27 10.82
C PHE A 125 11.03 -17.70 10.85
N THR A 126 10.62 -18.50 11.85
CA THR A 126 11.02 -19.89 11.97
C THR A 126 10.61 -20.69 10.73
N THR A 127 9.37 -20.51 10.26
CA THR A 127 8.87 -21.15 9.03
C THR A 127 9.69 -20.74 7.81
N MET A 128 9.98 -19.45 7.63
CA MET A 128 10.81 -18.99 6.50
C MET A 128 12.22 -19.55 6.56
N ARG A 129 12.78 -19.67 7.76
CA ARG A 129 14.10 -20.27 7.96
C ARG A 129 14.11 -21.76 7.61
N GLU A 130 13.11 -22.52 8.06
CA GLU A 130 12.97 -23.95 7.73
C GLU A 130 12.78 -24.21 6.23
N LEU A 131 12.08 -23.29 5.54
CA LEU A 131 11.93 -23.32 4.09
C LEU A 131 13.18 -22.86 3.32
N GLY A 132 14.24 -22.39 4.00
CA GLY A 132 15.44 -21.84 3.36
C GLY A 132 15.21 -20.50 2.66
N LEU A 133 14.15 -19.76 3.04
CA LEU A 133 13.75 -18.49 2.43
C LEU A 133 14.18 -17.26 3.25
N ASN A 134 14.84 -17.45 4.39
CA ASN A 134 15.43 -16.32 5.13
C ASN A 134 16.47 -15.63 4.26
N ASN A 135 16.65 -14.35 4.47
CA ASN A 135 17.53 -13.47 3.69
C ASN A 135 17.23 -13.49 2.17
N THR A 136 15.95 -13.58 1.79
CA THR A 136 15.50 -13.50 0.39
C THR A 136 14.28 -12.59 0.24
N LEU A 137 14.13 -11.92 -0.92
CA LEU A 137 12.94 -11.13 -1.21
C LEU A 137 11.66 -11.98 -1.32
N ILE A 138 11.80 -13.28 -1.64
CA ILE A 138 10.67 -14.24 -1.62
C ILE A 138 10.22 -14.47 -0.19
N GLY A 139 11.14 -14.60 0.77
CA GLY A 139 10.82 -14.73 2.19
C GLY A 139 10.11 -13.48 2.75
N VAL A 140 10.40 -12.29 2.18
CA VAL A 140 9.64 -11.08 2.51
C VAL A 140 8.23 -11.13 1.93
N LEU A 141 8.08 -11.56 0.68
CA LEU A 141 6.81 -11.58 -0.04
C LEU A 141 5.83 -12.64 0.48
N LEU A 142 6.32 -13.85 0.76
CA LEU A 142 5.48 -15.05 0.90
C LEU A 142 4.37 -14.94 1.97
N PRO A 143 4.62 -14.39 3.18
CA PRO A 143 3.57 -14.25 4.19
C PRO A 143 2.44 -13.29 3.80
N ALA A 144 2.75 -12.30 2.96
CA ALA A 144 1.81 -11.27 2.52
C ALA A 144 1.19 -11.53 1.13
N CYS A 145 1.56 -12.63 0.46
CA CYS A 145 1.20 -12.89 -0.94
C CYS A 145 -0.32 -12.96 -1.21
N VAL A 146 -1.14 -13.28 -0.21
CA VAL A 146 -2.61 -13.21 -0.28
C VAL A 146 -3.15 -12.73 1.06
N SER A 147 -3.62 -11.49 1.11
CA SER A 147 -4.23 -10.90 2.30
C SER A 147 -5.68 -11.35 2.49
N ALA A 148 -6.04 -11.76 3.70
CA ALA A 148 -7.43 -12.11 4.05
C ALA A 148 -8.37 -10.91 3.84
N PHE A 149 -7.92 -9.69 4.14
CA PHE A 149 -8.67 -8.47 3.88
C PHE A 149 -9.01 -8.31 2.40
N ASN A 150 -8.02 -8.46 1.51
CA ASN A 150 -8.20 -8.35 0.08
C ASN A 150 -9.15 -9.42 -0.49
N VAL A 151 -9.08 -10.66 0.05
CA VAL A 151 -10.02 -11.75 -0.31
C VAL A 151 -11.46 -11.38 0.07
N LEU A 152 -11.68 -10.88 1.27
CA LEU A 152 -13.03 -10.50 1.74
C LEU A 152 -13.55 -9.25 1.01
N LEU A 153 -12.67 -8.31 0.66
CA LEU A 153 -13.01 -7.15 -0.15
C LEU A 153 -13.51 -7.57 -1.54
N MET A 154 -12.77 -8.44 -2.21
CA MET A 154 -13.18 -9.00 -3.51
C MET A 154 -14.45 -9.84 -3.40
N ARG A 155 -14.58 -10.66 -2.36
CA ARG A 155 -15.81 -11.41 -2.10
C ARG A 155 -17.03 -10.50 -2.01
N ASN A 156 -16.93 -9.40 -1.26
CA ASN A 156 -18.03 -8.44 -1.12
C ASN A 156 -18.36 -7.76 -2.45
N ALA A 157 -17.35 -7.41 -3.26
CA ALA A 157 -17.57 -6.86 -4.58
C ALA A 157 -18.33 -7.84 -5.50
N PHE A 158 -17.94 -9.11 -5.50
CA PHE A 158 -18.66 -10.13 -6.28
C PHE A 158 -20.08 -10.38 -5.74
N LEU A 159 -20.33 -10.34 -4.45
CA LEU A 159 -21.68 -10.50 -3.87
C LEU A 159 -22.63 -9.38 -4.30
N ASN A 160 -22.12 -8.17 -4.53
CA ASN A 160 -22.92 -7.02 -4.96
C ASN A 160 -23.30 -7.04 -6.46
N LEU A 161 -22.73 -7.93 -7.26
CA LEU A 161 -23.15 -8.07 -8.65
C LEU A 161 -24.52 -8.76 -8.74
N PRO A 162 -25.43 -8.34 -9.64
CA PRO A 162 -26.67 -9.04 -9.88
C PRO A 162 -26.43 -10.49 -10.31
N TYR A 163 -27.19 -11.42 -9.71
CA TYR A 163 -27.05 -12.86 -10.02
C TYR A 163 -27.51 -13.17 -11.45
N GLU A 164 -28.50 -12.42 -11.92
CA GLU A 164 -29.16 -12.59 -13.21
C GLU A 164 -28.15 -12.49 -14.38
N ILE A 165 -27.09 -11.70 -14.25
CA ILE A 165 -26.07 -11.56 -15.31
C ILE A 165 -25.28 -12.86 -15.48
N GLU A 166 -24.93 -13.51 -14.38
CA GLU A 166 -24.20 -14.78 -14.43
C GLU A 166 -25.12 -15.96 -14.80
N GLU A 167 -26.41 -15.90 -14.42
CA GLU A 167 -27.41 -16.90 -14.81
C GLU A 167 -27.71 -16.85 -16.31
N ALA A 168 -27.88 -15.67 -16.88
CA ALA A 168 -28.04 -15.51 -18.32
C ALA A 168 -26.86 -16.13 -19.10
N ALA A 169 -25.63 -15.80 -18.68
CA ALA A 169 -24.43 -16.39 -19.29
C ALA A 169 -24.34 -17.93 -19.10
N PHE A 170 -24.84 -18.46 -17.99
CA PHE A 170 -24.90 -19.92 -17.79
C PHE A 170 -25.88 -20.58 -18.75
N VAL A 171 -27.04 -19.97 -19.00
CA VAL A 171 -28.04 -20.43 -19.99
C VAL A 171 -27.43 -20.40 -21.39
N ASP A 172 -26.62 -19.38 -21.71
CA ASP A 172 -25.88 -19.25 -22.99
C ASP A 172 -24.70 -20.26 -23.09
N GLY A 173 -24.53 -21.17 -22.11
CA GLY A 173 -23.51 -22.22 -22.13
C GLY A 173 -22.13 -21.80 -21.64
N ALA A 174 -21.98 -20.61 -21.01
CA ALA A 174 -20.71 -20.17 -20.49
C ALA A 174 -20.29 -21.01 -19.27
N ASN A 175 -19.07 -21.56 -19.31
CA ASN A 175 -18.48 -22.26 -18.18
C ASN A 175 -18.04 -21.29 -17.07
N VAL A 176 -17.63 -21.81 -15.90
CA VAL A 176 -17.24 -21.03 -14.72
C VAL A 176 -16.12 -20.02 -15.03
N TRP A 177 -15.09 -20.44 -15.79
CA TRP A 177 -13.97 -19.58 -16.14
C TRP A 177 -14.37 -18.45 -17.09
N GLN A 178 -15.27 -18.74 -18.04
CA GLN A 178 -15.80 -17.72 -18.94
C GLN A 178 -16.63 -16.68 -18.20
N ARG A 179 -17.50 -17.12 -17.27
CA ARG A 179 -18.26 -16.22 -16.39
C ARG A 179 -17.36 -15.39 -15.51
N PHE A 180 -16.34 -16.01 -14.90
CA PHE A 180 -15.37 -15.31 -14.08
C PHE A 180 -14.59 -14.25 -14.89
N LEU A 181 -13.91 -14.65 -15.99
CA LEU A 181 -12.98 -13.78 -16.70
C LEU A 181 -13.69 -12.72 -17.57
N ARG A 182 -14.84 -13.06 -18.17
CA ARG A 182 -15.50 -12.18 -19.15
C ARG A 182 -16.61 -11.33 -18.55
N ILE A 183 -17.16 -11.72 -17.39
CA ILE A 183 -18.30 -11.05 -16.78
C ILE A 183 -17.96 -10.51 -15.40
N ALA A 184 -17.66 -11.38 -14.43
CA ALA A 184 -17.51 -11.00 -13.05
C ALA A 184 -16.25 -10.12 -12.82
N LEU A 185 -15.11 -10.52 -13.35
CA LEU A 185 -13.84 -9.79 -13.16
C LEU A 185 -13.87 -8.37 -13.77
N PRO A 186 -14.32 -8.15 -15.01
CA PRO A 186 -14.46 -6.81 -15.56
C PRO A 186 -15.45 -5.93 -14.79
N ALA A 187 -16.51 -6.51 -14.23
CA ALA A 187 -17.50 -5.78 -13.45
C ALA A 187 -16.95 -5.25 -12.11
N VAL A 188 -15.97 -5.92 -11.52
CA VAL A 188 -15.35 -5.52 -10.22
C VAL A 188 -13.99 -4.85 -10.38
N LYS A 189 -13.62 -4.39 -11.58
CA LYS A 189 -12.31 -3.77 -11.83
C LYS A 189 -11.99 -2.59 -10.92
N GLY A 190 -13.00 -1.85 -10.46
CA GLY A 190 -12.82 -0.77 -9.47
C GLY A 190 -12.30 -1.29 -8.14
N THR A 191 -12.92 -2.35 -7.60
CA THR A 191 -12.47 -2.99 -6.36
C THR A 191 -11.11 -3.68 -6.55
N LEU A 192 -10.84 -4.26 -7.72
CA LEU A 192 -9.52 -4.84 -8.02
C LEU A 192 -8.41 -3.78 -7.98
N ALA A 193 -8.67 -2.56 -8.48
CA ALA A 193 -7.71 -1.45 -8.34
C ALA A 193 -7.48 -1.06 -6.88
N VAL A 194 -8.50 -1.10 -6.04
CA VAL A 194 -8.36 -0.87 -4.59
C VAL A 194 -7.49 -1.96 -3.95
N VAL A 195 -7.71 -3.23 -4.30
CA VAL A 195 -6.86 -4.35 -3.87
C VAL A 195 -5.40 -4.14 -4.27
N ALA A 196 -5.15 -3.68 -5.51
CA ALA A 196 -3.79 -3.39 -5.98
C ALA A 196 -3.12 -2.28 -5.16
N ILE A 197 -3.86 -1.21 -4.83
CA ILE A 197 -3.37 -0.11 -3.98
C ILE A 197 -3.00 -0.63 -2.59
N PHE A 198 -3.88 -1.37 -1.92
CA PHE A 198 -3.61 -1.89 -0.59
C PHE A 198 -2.45 -2.89 -0.57
N ALA A 199 -2.37 -3.75 -1.59
CA ALA A 199 -1.26 -4.69 -1.72
C ALA A 199 0.08 -3.98 -1.94
N PHE A 200 0.10 -2.94 -2.77
CA PHE A 200 1.30 -2.14 -2.98
C PHE A 200 1.72 -1.41 -1.70
N MET A 201 0.81 -0.67 -1.09
CA MET A 201 1.08 0.09 0.13
C MET A 201 1.59 -0.82 1.25
N GLY A 202 0.91 -1.94 1.50
CA GLY A 202 1.30 -2.87 2.55
C GLY A 202 2.70 -3.45 2.37
N ALA A 203 3.14 -3.68 1.12
CA ALA A 203 4.49 -4.18 0.86
C ALA A 203 5.54 -3.07 0.78
N TRP A 204 5.15 -1.87 0.31
CA TRP A 204 6.06 -0.73 0.17
C TRP A 204 6.44 -0.12 1.52
N ASP A 205 5.47 0.01 2.43
CA ASP A 205 5.66 0.61 3.75
C ASP A 205 6.14 -0.40 4.81
N ASP A 206 6.17 -1.70 4.48
CA ASP A 206 6.60 -2.72 5.44
C ASP A 206 8.07 -2.53 5.82
N PHE A 207 8.30 -2.39 7.10
CA PHE A 207 9.63 -2.23 7.70
C PHE A 207 10.00 -3.42 8.58
N LEU A 208 9.07 -3.83 9.45
CA LEU A 208 9.39 -4.75 10.53
C LEU A 208 9.70 -6.16 10.01
N TRP A 209 8.90 -6.67 9.08
CA TRP A 209 9.10 -8.00 8.55
C TRP A 209 10.37 -8.10 7.68
N PRO A 210 10.62 -7.20 6.71
CA PRO A 210 11.90 -7.16 6.00
C PRO A 210 13.11 -7.05 6.91
N LEU A 211 13.06 -6.23 7.98
CA LEU A 211 14.15 -6.07 8.94
C LEU A 211 14.50 -7.39 9.67
N ILE A 212 13.50 -8.24 9.93
CA ILE A 212 13.70 -9.53 10.61
C ILE A 212 14.23 -10.60 9.66
N VAL A 213 13.74 -10.59 8.41
CA VAL A 213 14.04 -11.67 7.44
C VAL A 213 15.35 -11.42 6.70
N LEU A 214 15.67 -10.15 6.40
CA LEU A 214 16.85 -9.79 5.60
C LEU A 214 18.03 -9.48 6.52
N SER A 215 19.20 -10.01 6.17
CA SER A 215 20.46 -9.77 6.89
C SER A 215 21.58 -9.27 5.97
N ASP A 216 21.41 -9.39 4.65
CA ASP A 216 22.37 -8.96 3.65
C ASP A 216 21.99 -7.55 3.15
N PRO A 217 22.89 -6.54 3.27
CA PRO A 217 22.61 -5.19 2.82
C PRO A 217 22.17 -5.11 1.34
N ASP A 218 22.71 -5.96 0.47
CA ASP A 218 22.34 -5.93 -0.96
C ASP A 218 20.87 -6.29 -1.22
N ARG A 219 20.19 -6.85 -0.22
CA ARG A 219 18.78 -7.27 -0.28
C ARG A 219 17.84 -6.36 0.49
N PHE A 220 18.36 -5.35 1.17
CA PHE A 220 17.53 -4.47 1.98
C PHE A 220 16.47 -3.75 1.14
N THR A 221 15.31 -3.54 1.78
CA THR A 221 14.24 -2.69 1.26
C THR A 221 14.53 -1.23 1.59
N LEU A 222 13.83 -0.34 0.90
CA LEU A 222 13.98 1.11 1.08
C LEU A 222 13.70 1.54 2.53
N THR A 223 12.69 0.96 3.18
CA THR A 223 12.33 1.24 4.56
C THR A 223 13.45 0.90 5.55
N ILE A 224 14.18 -0.20 5.34
CA ILE A 224 15.37 -0.55 6.13
C ILE A 224 16.48 0.49 5.91
N GLY A 225 16.76 0.86 4.66
CA GLY A 225 17.78 1.86 4.34
C GLY A 225 17.48 3.23 4.93
N LEU A 226 16.23 3.66 4.90
CA LEU A 226 15.81 4.92 5.52
C LEU A 226 15.91 4.88 7.04
N ASN A 227 15.62 3.75 7.66
CA ASN A 227 15.83 3.59 9.11
C ASN A 227 17.31 3.74 9.49
N TYR A 228 18.23 3.25 8.65
CA TYR A 228 19.65 3.46 8.84
C TYR A 228 20.03 4.95 8.79
N LEU A 229 19.46 5.72 7.86
CA LEU A 229 19.66 7.18 7.81
C LEU A 229 19.16 7.84 9.10
N HIS A 230 18.01 7.45 9.60
CA HIS A 230 17.47 7.95 10.88
C HIS A 230 18.39 7.61 12.08
N GLY A 231 18.88 6.39 12.16
CA GLY A 231 19.72 5.94 13.27
C GLY A 231 21.11 6.57 13.27
N THR A 232 21.72 6.70 12.09
CA THR A 232 23.14 7.12 11.97
C THR A 232 23.27 8.63 11.78
N PHE A 233 22.31 9.27 11.10
CA PHE A 233 22.33 10.70 10.75
C PHE A 233 21.17 11.48 11.37
N ALA A 234 20.71 11.06 12.57
CA ALA A 234 19.57 11.69 13.27
C ALA A 234 19.73 13.22 13.47
N ASN A 235 20.97 13.73 13.48
CA ASN A 235 21.26 15.15 13.60
C ASN A 235 21.21 15.92 12.26
N ASP A 236 21.05 15.25 11.13
CA ASP A 236 20.90 15.89 9.82
C ASP A 236 19.52 15.62 9.22
N GLU A 237 18.53 16.36 9.71
CA GLU A 237 17.15 16.22 9.29
C GLU A 237 16.94 16.47 7.79
N ARG A 238 17.83 17.19 7.10
CA ARG A 238 17.75 17.41 5.65
C ARG A 238 17.96 16.11 4.89
N LEU A 239 18.93 15.32 5.34
CA LEU A 239 19.23 14.01 4.75
C LEU A 239 18.05 13.05 4.94
N VAL A 240 17.52 13.01 6.16
CA VAL A 240 16.35 12.20 6.50
C VAL A 240 15.11 12.65 5.70
N ALA A 241 14.91 13.97 5.58
CA ALA A 241 13.81 14.52 4.81
C ALA A 241 13.92 14.17 3.32
N ALA A 242 15.12 14.25 2.72
CA ALA A 242 15.33 13.85 1.33
C ALA A 242 15.05 12.35 1.12
N GLY A 243 15.52 11.48 2.00
CA GLY A 243 15.19 10.06 1.97
C GLY A 243 13.69 9.79 2.08
N THR A 244 13.00 10.50 2.97
CA THR A 244 11.55 10.39 3.15
C THR A 244 10.79 10.82 1.89
N VAL A 245 11.21 11.91 1.22
CA VAL A 245 10.61 12.35 -0.04
C VAL A 245 10.78 11.29 -1.13
N ILE A 246 11.97 10.68 -1.25
CA ILE A 246 12.22 9.57 -2.18
C ILE A 246 11.23 8.42 -1.92
N ALA A 247 11.00 8.05 -0.66
CA ALA A 247 10.10 6.95 -0.30
C ALA A 247 8.62 7.25 -0.57
N VAL A 248 8.19 8.49 -0.39
CA VAL A 248 6.77 8.87 -0.58
C VAL A 248 6.41 9.01 -2.07
N LEU A 249 7.37 9.32 -2.92
CA LEU A 249 7.12 9.63 -4.33
C LEU A 249 6.44 8.50 -5.11
N PRO A 250 6.83 7.21 -4.99
CA PRO A 250 6.14 6.10 -5.65
C PRO A 250 4.68 5.93 -5.20
N LEU A 251 4.38 6.19 -3.92
CA LEU A 251 3.01 6.15 -3.40
C LEU A 251 2.14 7.25 -4.03
N ILE A 252 2.67 8.47 -4.16
CA ILE A 252 1.98 9.57 -4.82
C ILE A 252 1.71 9.23 -6.29
N VAL A 253 2.71 8.70 -6.99
CA VAL A 253 2.56 8.30 -8.40
C VAL A 253 1.52 7.20 -8.55
N LEU A 254 1.56 6.17 -7.71
CA LEU A 254 0.58 5.09 -7.73
C LEU A 254 -0.84 5.63 -7.51
N PHE A 255 -1.01 6.48 -6.49
CA PHE A 255 -2.32 7.07 -6.20
C PHE A 255 -2.81 7.94 -7.36
N ALA A 256 -1.95 8.80 -7.92
CA ALA A 256 -2.30 9.64 -9.08
C ALA A 256 -2.75 8.80 -10.30
N CYS A 257 -2.13 7.64 -10.52
CA CYS A 257 -2.52 6.73 -11.61
C CYS A 257 -3.85 6.02 -11.35
N LEU A 258 -4.12 5.62 -10.10
CA LEU A 258 -5.25 4.76 -9.75
C LEU A 258 -6.43 5.48 -9.11
N GLN A 259 -6.32 6.77 -8.73
CA GLN A 259 -7.36 7.54 -8.04
C GLN A 259 -8.73 7.50 -8.75
N ARG A 260 -8.76 7.54 -10.08
CA ARG A 260 -10.01 7.47 -10.86
C ARG A 260 -10.80 6.17 -10.64
N TYR A 261 -10.12 5.08 -10.35
CA TYR A 261 -10.75 3.79 -10.06
C TYR A 261 -11.20 3.72 -8.60
N PHE A 262 -10.43 4.32 -7.71
CA PHE A 262 -10.76 4.40 -6.28
C PHE A 262 -12.08 5.16 -6.05
N PHE A 263 -12.23 6.35 -6.63
CA PHE A 263 -13.45 7.15 -6.46
C PHE A 263 -14.69 6.51 -7.09
N ARG A 264 -14.55 5.72 -8.15
CA ARG A 264 -15.67 4.96 -8.74
C ARG A 264 -16.08 3.80 -7.84
N GLY A 265 -15.13 3.03 -7.32
CA GLY A 265 -15.43 1.87 -6.47
C GLY A 265 -16.00 2.24 -5.09
N VAL A 266 -15.57 3.34 -4.50
CA VAL A 266 -16.08 3.84 -3.21
C VAL A 266 -17.44 4.55 -3.40
N GLY A 267 -17.63 5.28 -4.52
CA GLY A 267 -18.87 6.00 -4.81
C GLY A 267 -20.07 5.07 -5.05
N GLU A 268 -19.88 3.93 -5.68
CA GLU A 268 -20.94 2.94 -5.93
C GLU A 268 -21.42 2.26 -4.63
N GLY A 269 -20.58 2.22 -3.58
CA GLY A 269 -20.94 1.72 -2.26
C GLY A 269 -21.66 2.74 -1.37
N ALA A 270 -21.51 4.03 -1.62
CA ALA A 270 -22.03 5.11 -0.78
C ALA A 270 -23.41 5.65 -1.24
N VAL A 271 -23.87 5.30 -2.43
CA VAL A 271 -25.16 5.74 -2.98
C VAL A 271 -26.19 4.59 -2.91
N LYS A 272 -26.41 4.06 -1.71
CA LYS A 272 -27.61 3.31 -1.36
C LYS A 272 -28.25 3.99 -0.15
N GLY A 273 -28.91 5.07 -0.41
CA GLY A 273 -29.76 5.80 0.50
C GLY A 273 -30.79 6.56 -0.31
#